data_7715c044bd8694ba99b703cbccd8cd13
#
_entry.id   7715c044bd8694ba99b703cbccd8cd13
#
_cell.length_a   1.000
_cell.length_b   1.000
_cell.length_c   1.000
_cell.angle_alpha   90.00
_cell.angle_beta   90.00
_cell.angle_gamma   90.00
#
_symmetry.space_group_name_H-M   'P 1'
#
loop_
_entity.id
_entity.type
_entity.pdbx_description
1 polymer ?
#
loop_
_entity_poly.entity_id
_entity_poly.type
_entity_poly.pdbx_seq_one_letter_code
_entity_poly.pdbx_strand_id
1 'polypeptide(L)'
;MNTALTTAIASACLLAAVGVGMLFRRFLPEHHLSAESRDTVKLAMGVVATMSALLLGLLVSSAKNSYDTTRTEVTQVASKYRLIDRVLAIYGPSAAKVRGELHTLIEESLRRMWPDHADLPVPSNQKEFDSFYVALLNLEAHNDTERTLKAQAANLTLEMAQFRSLMLAESPTSISKPMLIVVVLWLVTIFLGFSLIAPPNATARFALIASALCTAGAI
;
A
#
# COMPACT_ATOMS: atom_id res chain seq x y z
N MET A 1 5.63 2.66 7.10
CA MET A 1 5.00 2.70 8.46
C MET A 1 4.45 1.31 8.69
N ASN A 2 4.91 0.62 9.72
CA ASN A 2 4.48 -0.76 9.96
C ASN A 2 2.96 -0.80 10.15
N THR A 3 2.25 -1.57 9.32
CA THR A 3 0.79 -1.76 9.39
C THR A 3 0.36 -2.16 10.80
N ALA A 4 1.11 -3.05 11.46
CA ALA A 4 0.87 -3.45 12.84
C ALA A 4 0.91 -2.26 13.84
N LEU A 5 1.83 -1.31 13.66
CA LEU A 5 1.90 -0.12 14.51
C LEU A 5 0.69 0.81 14.29
N THR A 6 0.27 0.98 13.05
CA THR A 6 -0.90 1.82 12.70
C THR A 6 -2.18 1.24 13.30
N THR A 7 -2.39 -0.07 13.13
CA THR A 7 -3.54 -0.79 13.70
C THR A 7 -3.52 -0.73 15.23
N ALA A 8 -2.34 -0.88 15.87
CA ALA A 8 -2.20 -0.78 17.32
C ALA A 8 -2.55 0.63 17.83
N ILE A 9 -2.08 1.69 17.14
CA ILE A 9 -2.40 3.08 17.51
C ILE A 9 -3.90 3.34 17.34
N ALA A 10 -4.50 2.94 16.21
CA ALA A 10 -5.93 3.09 15.97
C ALA A 10 -6.76 2.36 17.05
N SER A 11 -6.39 1.11 17.38
CA SER A 11 -7.02 0.34 18.46
C SER A 11 -6.95 1.06 19.81
N ALA A 12 -5.77 1.56 20.17
CA ALA A 12 -5.57 2.30 21.40
C ALA A 12 -6.42 3.57 21.46
N CYS A 13 -6.50 4.34 20.38
CA CYS A 13 -7.33 5.54 20.28
C CYS A 13 -8.82 5.23 20.45
N LEU A 14 -9.32 4.18 19.79
CA LEU A 14 -10.74 3.81 19.88
C LEU A 14 -11.10 3.27 21.26
N LEU A 15 -10.26 2.44 21.86
CA LEU A 15 -10.47 1.95 23.23
C LEU A 15 -10.40 3.08 24.25
N ALA A 16 -9.46 4.02 24.07
CA ALA A 16 -9.39 5.22 24.92
C ALA A 16 -10.67 6.07 24.79
N ALA A 17 -11.20 6.25 23.59
CA ALA A 17 -12.46 6.97 23.36
C ALA A 17 -13.64 6.33 24.09
N VAL A 18 -13.75 4.98 24.03
CA VAL A 18 -14.77 4.24 24.77
C VAL A 18 -14.59 4.42 26.28
N GLY A 19 -13.36 4.30 26.80
CA GLY A 19 -13.05 4.48 28.23
C GLY A 19 -13.34 5.90 28.73
N VAL A 20 -12.91 6.91 27.97
CA VAL A 20 -13.15 8.32 28.26
C VAL A 20 -14.66 8.62 28.27
N GLY A 21 -15.40 8.15 27.25
CA GLY A 21 -16.85 8.33 27.21
C GLY A 21 -17.57 7.70 28.38
N MET A 22 -17.18 6.50 28.83
CA MET A 22 -17.72 5.85 30.03
C MET A 22 -17.40 6.64 31.33
N LEU A 23 -16.20 7.23 31.37
CA LEU A 23 -15.79 8.04 32.55
C LEU A 23 -16.55 9.36 32.58
N PHE A 24 -16.65 10.08 31.47
CA PHE A 24 -17.40 11.33 31.36
C PHE A 24 -18.87 11.16 31.69
N ARG A 25 -19.49 10.04 31.28
CA ARG A 25 -20.86 9.73 31.67
C ARG A 25 -21.09 9.74 33.15
N ARG A 26 -20.10 9.40 33.96
CA ARG A 26 -20.20 9.38 35.42
C ARG A 26 -20.33 10.78 36.04
N PHE A 27 -19.90 11.80 35.27
CA PHE A 27 -19.96 13.20 35.68
C PHE A 27 -21.14 13.97 35.06
N LEU A 28 -21.83 13.36 34.04
CA LEU A 28 -22.93 14.02 33.35
C LEU A 28 -24.20 13.97 34.24
N PRO A 29 -24.84 15.13 34.54
CA PRO A 29 -26.13 15.19 35.24
C PRO A 29 -27.23 14.48 34.43
N GLU A 30 -28.15 13.80 35.10
CA GLU A 30 -29.19 13.01 34.41
C GLU A 30 -30.13 13.86 33.54
N HIS A 31 -30.27 15.13 33.82
CA HIS A 31 -31.13 16.03 33.06
C HIS A 31 -30.59 16.28 31.61
N HIS A 32 -29.30 16.14 31.36
CA HIS A 32 -28.72 16.21 30.02
C HIS A 32 -28.84 14.88 29.22
N LEU A 33 -29.30 13.84 29.88
CA LEU A 33 -29.55 12.53 29.32
C LEU A 33 -31.03 12.27 29.01
N SER A 34 -31.81 13.34 28.75
CA SER A 34 -33.22 13.22 28.34
C SER A 34 -33.36 12.38 27.08
N ALA A 35 -34.52 11.73 26.90
CA ALA A 35 -34.78 10.90 25.70
C ALA A 35 -34.57 11.69 24.41
N GLU A 36 -35.00 12.94 24.36
CA GLU A 36 -34.91 13.86 23.23
C GLU A 36 -33.45 14.20 22.89
N SER A 37 -32.61 14.49 23.92
CA SER A 37 -31.17 14.73 23.74
C SER A 37 -30.45 13.49 23.21
N ARG A 38 -30.79 12.31 23.73
CA ARG A 38 -30.22 11.03 23.26
C ARG A 38 -30.56 10.75 21.80
N ASP A 39 -31.79 11.04 21.37
CA ASP A 39 -32.21 10.79 20.00
C ASP A 39 -31.56 11.78 19.03
N THR A 40 -31.42 13.04 19.40
CA THR A 40 -30.66 14.03 18.63
C THR A 40 -29.19 13.60 18.44
N VAL A 41 -28.54 13.14 19.49
CA VAL A 41 -27.14 12.67 19.42
C VAL A 41 -27.03 11.41 18.58
N LYS A 42 -27.98 10.46 18.66
CA LYS A 42 -27.99 9.26 17.79
C LYS A 42 -28.12 9.64 16.32
N LEU A 43 -28.98 10.61 15.99
CA LEU A 43 -29.14 11.10 14.60
C LEU A 43 -27.84 11.73 14.09
N ALA A 44 -27.21 12.61 14.88
CA ALA A 44 -25.95 13.23 14.52
C ALA A 44 -24.84 12.18 14.29
N MET A 45 -24.77 11.18 15.17
CA MET A 45 -23.82 10.08 15.04
C MET A 45 -24.11 9.20 13.84
N GLY A 46 -25.38 9.00 13.49
CA GLY A 46 -25.78 8.30 12.26
C GLY A 46 -25.22 8.98 11.02
N VAL A 47 -25.26 10.31 10.95
CA VAL A 47 -24.68 11.09 9.84
C VAL A 47 -23.16 10.90 9.78
N VAL A 48 -22.47 11.04 10.92
CA VAL A 48 -21.00 10.85 10.98
C VAL A 48 -20.63 9.41 10.61
N ALA A 49 -21.41 8.42 11.05
CA ALA A 49 -21.18 7.01 10.73
C ALA A 49 -21.32 6.73 9.22
N THR A 50 -22.34 7.28 8.56
CA THR A 50 -22.50 7.13 7.12
C THR A 50 -21.37 7.78 6.34
N MET A 51 -20.94 8.98 6.73
CA MET A 51 -19.80 9.66 6.13
C MET A 51 -18.49 8.88 6.35
N SER A 52 -18.28 8.32 7.54
CA SER A 52 -17.13 7.47 7.84
C SER A 52 -17.12 6.21 6.96
N ALA A 53 -18.29 5.57 6.76
CA ALA A 53 -18.40 4.39 5.91
C ALA A 53 -18.06 4.69 4.43
N LEU A 54 -18.52 5.85 3.91
CA LEU A 54 -18.19 6.30 2.56
C LEU A 54 -16.68 6.54 2.40
N LEU A 55 -16.06 7.23 3.36
CA LEU A 55 -14.61 7.47 3.33
C LEU A 55 -13.79 6.17 3.46
N LEU A 56 -14.21 5.25 4.32
CA LEU A 56 -13.58 3.93 4.43
C LEU A 56 -13.70 3.17 3.11
N GLY A 57 -14.86 3.20 2.46
CA GLY A 57 -15.06 2.61 1.14
C GLY A 57 -14.11 3.21 0.09
N LEU A 58 -13.93 4.53 0.11
CA LEU A 58 -12.99 5.21 -0.78
C LEU A 58 -11.52 4.85 -0.47
N LEU A 59 -11.15 4.73 0.81
CA LEU A 59 -9.81 4.29 1.22
C LEU A 59 -9.51 2.87 0.75
N VAL A 60 -10.44 1.94 0.95
CA VAL A 60 -10.30 0.55 0.48
C VAL A 60 -10.19 0.50 -1.04
N SER A 61 -11.01 1.27 -1.75
CA SER A 61 -10.94 1.39 -3.22
C SER A 61 -9.59 1.94 -3.68
N SER A 62 -9.10 2.99 -3.02
CA SER A 62 -7.78 3.59 -3.32
C SER A 62 -6.64 2.62 -3.04
N ALA A 63 -6.67 1.91 -1.92
CA ALA A 63 -5.67 0.91 -1.57
C ALA A 63 -5.66 -0.26 -2.56
N LYS A 64 -6.85 -0.73 -2.96
CA LYS A 64 -6.99 -1.76 -3.99
C LYS A 64 -6.43 -1.29 -5.33
N ASN A 65 -6.77 -0.09 -5.77
CA ASN A 65 -6.27 0.47 -7.03
C ASN A 65 -4.74 0.57 -7.02
N SER A 66 -4.13 1.03 -5.93
CA SER A 66 -2.67 1.09 -5.76
C SER A 66 -2.04 -0.31 -5.84
N TYR A 67 -2.65 -1.31 -5.19
CA TYR A 67 -2.21 -2.69 -5.26
C TYR A 67 -2.28 -3.25 -6.69
N ASP A 68 -3.42 -3.05 -7.38
CA ASP A 68 -3.63 -3.54 -8.74
C ASP A 68 -2.66 -2.86 -9.73
N THR A 69 -2.37 -1.57 -9.55
CA THR A 69 -1.36 -0.84 -10.33
C THR A 69 0.02 -1.46 -10.12
N THR A 70 0.49 -1.58 -8.87
CA THR A 70 1.80 -2.18 -8.57
C THR A 70 1.93 -3.61 -9.11
N ARG A 71 0.87 -4.41 -8.99
CA ARG A 71 0.83 -5.77 -9.55
C ARG A 71 0.99 -5.77 -11.08
N THR A 72 0.31 -4.84 -11.75
CA THR A 72 0.39 -4.68 -13.21
C THR A 72 1.79 -4.26 -13.62
N GLU A 73 2.39 -3.33 -12.92
CA GLU A 73 3.75 -2.84 -13.14
C GLU A 73 4.79 -3.96 -13.02
N VAL A 74 4.73 -4.74 -11.94
CA VAL A 74 5.62 -5.90 -11.76
C VAL A 74 5.45 -6.91 -12.88
N THR A 75 4.21 -7.17 -13.31
CA THR A 75 3.92 -8.09 -14.42
C THR A 75 4.49 -7.58 -15.75
N GLN A 76 4.38 -6.28 -16.02
CA GLN A 76 4.93 -5.65 -17.21
C GLN A 76 6.46 -5.71 -17.24
N VAL A 77 7.12 -5.41 -16.11
CA VAL A 77 8.58 -5.54 -15.99
C VAL A 77 9.03 -6.97 -16.24
N ALA A 78 8.38 -7.95 -15.61
CA ALA A 78 8.69 -9.37 -15.80
C ALA A 78 8.50 -9.81 -17.27
N SER A 79 7.46 -9.32 -17.93
CA SER A 79 7.21 -9.59 -19.35
C SER A 79 8.32 -9.01 -20.25
N LYS A 80 8.76 -7.78 -19.96
CA LYS A 80 9.86 -7.14 -20.73
C LYS A 80 11.18 -7.89 -20.53
N TYR A 81 11.53 -8.30 -19.32
CA TYR A 81 12.71 -9.14 -19.06
C TYR A 81 12.67 -10.45 -19.87
N ARG A 82 11.52 -11.14 -19.86
CA ARG A 82 11.32 -12.38 -20.62
C ARG A 82 11.48 -12.15 -22.12
N LEU A 83 10.97 -11.03 -22.62
CA LEU A 83 11.07 -10.71 -24.05
C LEU A 83 12.51 -10.42 -24.47
N ILE A 84 13.25 -9.65 -23.66
CA ILE A 84 14.68 -9.38 -23.89
C ILE A 84 15.48 -10.70 -23.89
N ASP A 85 15.27 -11.55 -22.88
CA ASP A 85 15.95 -12.86 -22.81
C ASP A 85 15.63 -13.72 -24.05
N ARG A 86 14.38 -13.70 -24.51
CA ARG A 86 13.97 -14.43 -25.70
C ARG A 86 14.67 -13.92 -26.96
N VAL A 87 14.77 -12.60 -27.15
CA VAL A 87 15.48 -11.99 -28.30
C VAL A 87 16.94 -12.36 -28.26
N LEU A 88 17.59 -12.28 -27.08
CA LEU A 88 18.99 -12.67 -26.91
C LEU A 88 19.23 -14.17 -27.08
N ALA A 89 18.26 -15.02 -26.72
CA ALA A 89 18.32 -16.46 -26.99
C ALA A 89 18.29 -16.79 -28.48
N ILE A 90 17.47 -16.06 -29.26
CA ILE A 90 17.40 -16.19 -30.73
C ILE A 90 18.66 -15.66 -31.38
N TYR A 91 19.29 -14.65 -30.82
CA TYR A 91 20.57 -14.11 -31.27
C TYR A 91 21.67 -15.20 -31.33
N GLY A 92 21.67 -16.11 -30.37
CA GLY A 92 22.55 -17.26 -30.35
C GLY A 92 23.67 -17.21 -29.30
N PRO A 93 24.66 -18.10 -29.43
CA PRO A 93 25.71 -18.29 -28.42
C PRO A 93 26.53 -17.04 -28.11
N SER A 94 26.72 -16.15 -29.08
CA SER A 94 27.46 -14.90 -28.92
C SER A 94 26.83 -13.98 -27.86
N ALA A 95 25.52 -14.09 -27.63
CA ALA A 95 24.80 -13.33 -26.62
C ALA A 95 24.84 -13.97 -25.23
N ALA A 96 25.52 -15.11 -25.00
CA ALA A 96 25.50 -15.83 -23.75
C ALA A 96 25.98 -14.97 -22.57
N LYS A 97 27.02 -14.16 -22.74
CA LYS A 97 27.53 -13.24 -21.73
C LYS A 97 26.48 -12.17 -21.37
N VAL A 98 25.87 -11.55 -22.35
CA VAL A 98 24.85 -10.51 -22.20
C VAL A 98 23.61 -11.07 -21.49
N ARG A 99 23.22 -12.32 -21.80
CA ARG A 99 22.15 -13.03 -21.06
C ARG A 99 22.52 -13.27 -19.60
N GLY A 100 23.78 -13.59 -19.30
CA GLY A 100 24.28 -13.71 -17.94
C GLY A 100 24.11 -12.39 -17.14
N GLU A 101 24.50 -11.26 -17.74
CA GLU A 101 24.31 -9.92 -17.15
C GLU A 101 22.81 -9.60 -16.92
N LEU A 102 21.94 -9.99 -17.87
CA LEU A 102 20.49 -9.86 -17.70
C LEU A 102 19.97 -10.67 -16.51
N HIS A 103 20.42 -11.91 -16.34
CA HIS A 103 20.01 -12.74 -15.21
C HIS A 103 20.47 -12.15 -13.88
N THR A 104 21.72 -11.65 -13.79
CA THR A 104 22.22 -10.95 -12.61
C THR A 104 21.36 -9.72 -12.27
N LEU A 105 20.98 -8.94 -13.29
CA LEU A 105 20.09 -7.79 -13.14
C LEU A 105 18.70 -8.19 -12.59
N ILE A 106 18.15 -9.31 -13.08
CA ILE A 106 16.85 -9.84 -12.62
C ILE A 106 16.96 -10.31 -11.17
N GLU A 107 17.98 -11.09 -10.82
CA GLU A 107 18.18 -11.59 -9.45
C GLU A 107 18.31 -10.44 -8.46
N GLU A 108 19.09 -9.42 -8.80
CA GLU A 108 19.26 -8.25 -7.96
C GLU A 108 17.95 -7.43 -7.84
N SER A 109 17.17 -7.34 -8.92
CA SER A 109 15.85 -6.70 -8.90
C SER A 109 14.86 -7.45 -8.01
N LEU A 110 14.86 -8.80 -8.05
CA LEU A 110 14.03 -9.64 -7.18
C LEU A 110 14.43 -9.50 -5.72
N ARG A 111 15.72 -9.51 -5.41
CA ARG A 111 16.24 -9.34 -4.04
C ARG A 111 15.83 -8.01 -3.43
N ARG A 112 15.66 -6.98 -4.26
CA ARG A 112 15.15 -5.66 -3.82
C ARG A 112 13.67 -5.61 -3.58
N MET A 113 12.87 -6.28 -4.43
CA MET A 113 11.42 -6.34 -4.26
C MET A 113 11.04 -7.12 -3.02
N TRP A 114 11.82 -8.14 -2.66
CA TRP A 114 11.62 -9.01 -1.49
C TRP A 114 12.91 -9.12 -0.68
N PRO A 115 13.27 -8.07 0.09
CA PRO A 115 14.44 -8.14 0.94
C PRO A 115 14.20 -9.13 2.09
N ASP A 116 15.11 -10.09 2.25
CA ASP A 116 15.09 -11.06 3.35
C ASP A 116 15.26 -10.38 4.72
N HIS A 117 15.84 -9.18 4.75
CA HIS A 117 16.03 -8.36 5.95
C HIS A 117 15.69 -6.90 5.65
N ALA A 118 14.70 -6.36 6.40
CA ALA A 118 14.12 -5.03 6.17
C ALA A 118 15.04 -3.83 6.49
N ASP A 119 16.26 -4.05 6.99
CA ASP A 119 17.06 -3.00 7.63
C ASP A 119 18.28 -2.51 6.82
N LEU A 120 18.51 -3.02 5.61
CA LEU A 120 19.62 -2.56 4.80
C LEU A 120 19.15 -1.61 3.70
N PRO A 121 19.77 -0.42 3.55
CA PRO A 121 19.50 0.44 2.41
C PRO A 121 19.89 -0.32 1.14
N VAL A 122 18.91 -0.63 0.31
CA VAL A 122 19.12 -1.35 -0.95
C VAL A 122 19.74 -0.39 -1.95
N PRO A 123 21.01 -0.58 -2.37
CA PRO A 123 21.67 0.32 -3.32
C PRO A 123 20.90 0.33 -4.65
N SER A 124 20.90 1.42 -5.40
CA SER A 124 20.23 1.47 -6.70
C SER A 124 20.87 0.45 -7.65
N ASN A 125 20.08 -0.36 -8.39
CA ASN A 125 20.64 -1.27 -9.41
C ASN A 125 20.99 -0.56 -10.73
N GLN A 126 21.28 0.73 -10.64
CA GLN A 126 21.65 1.53 -11.81
C GLN A 126 22.93 0.97 -12.46
N LYS A 127 23.91 0.59 -11.64
CA LYS A 127 25.19 0.03 -12.13
C LYS A 127 25.00 -1.28 -12.89
N GLU A 128 24.18 -2.18 -12.36
CA GLU A 128 23.89 -3.47 -12.98
C GLU A 128 23.12 -3.27 -14.28
N PHE A 129 22.20 -2.32 -14.32
CA PHE A 129 21.48 -1.96 -15.53
C PHE A 129 22.42 -1.37 -16.57
N ASP A 130 23.29 -0.42 -16.18
CA ASP A 130 24.25 0.20 -17.08
C ASP A 130 25.27 -0.84 -17.61
N SER A 131 25.71 -1.77 -16.77
CA SER A 131 26.60 -2.88 -17.15
C SER A 131 25.95 -3.75 -18.23
N PHE A 132 24.71 -4.20 -18.00
CA PHE A 132 23.94 -4.98 -18.96
C PHE A 132 23.75 -4.22 -20.27
N TYR A 133 23.36 -2.93 -20.21
CA TYR A 133 23.11 -2.13 -21.39
C TYR A 133 24.38 -1.91 -22.23
N VAL A 134 25.50 -1.64 -21.58
CA VAL A 134 26.82 -1.52 -22.25
C VAL A 134 27.24 -2.85 -22.87
N ALA A 135 27.07 -3.96 -22.16
CA ALA A 135 27.34 -5.29 -22.71
C ALA A 135 26.50 -5.61 -23.94
N LEU A 136 25.22 -5.21 -23.93
CA LEU A 136 24.32 -5.36 -25.07
C LEU A 136 24.77 -4.50 -26.29
N LEU A 137 25.18 -3.25 -26.03
CA LEU A 137 25.67 -2.35 -27.09
C LEU A 137 26.99 -2.81 -27.70
N ASN A 138 27.84 -3.50 -26.95
CA ASN A 138 29.11 -4.05 -27.39
C ASN A 138 28.99 -5.41 -28.09
N LEU A 139 27.77 -5.97 -28.17
CA LEU A 139 27.54 -7.23 -28.88
C LEU A 139 27.84 -7.08 -30.38
N GLU A 140 28.72 -7.90 -30.90
CA GLU A 140 29.10 -7.86 -32.33
C GLU A 140 28.04 -8.56 -33.20
N ALA A 141 27.48 -7.85 -34.17
CA ALA A 141 26.51 -8.40 -35.11
C ALA A 141 27.17 -8.69 -36.46
N HIS A 142 27.18 -9.95 -36.88
CA HIS A 142 27.84 -10.42 -38.09
C HIS A 142 26.92 -10.46 -39.31
N ASN A 143 25.62 -10.39 -39.15
CA ASN A 143 24.62 -10.39 -40.20
C ASN A 143 23.45 -9.43 -39.87
N ASP A 144 22.60 -9.19 -40.87
CA ASP A 144 21.47 -8.26 -40.76
C ASP A 144 20.40 -8.73 -39.73
N THR A 145 20.23 -10.05 -39.59
CA THR A 145 19.32 -10.63 -38.61
C THR A 145 19.82 -10.33 -37.19
N GLU A 146 21.08 -10.57 -36.90
CA GLU A 146 21.71 -10.25 -35.61
C GLU A 146 21.67 -8.75 -35.31
N ARG A 147 21.90 -7.92 -36.33
CA ARG A 147 21.80 -6.45 -36.21
C ARG A 147 20.39 -6.02 -35.81
N THR A 148 19.37 -6.63 -36.43
CA THR A 148 17.96 -6.36 -36.10
C THR A 148 17.61 -6.83 -34.69
N LEU A 149 18.01 -8.03 -34.29
CA LEU A 149 17.77 -8.57 -32.93
C LEU A 149 18.45 -7.73 -31.86
N LYS A 150 19.70 -7.30 -32.10
CA LYS A 150 20.41 -6.39 -31.20
C LYS A 150 19.67 -5.07 -31.05
N ALA A 151 19.23 -4.46 -32.14
CA ALA A 151 18.46 -3.21 -32.12
C ALA A 151 17.13 -3.39 -31.36
N GLN A 152 16.44 -4.52 -31.56
CA GLN A 152 15.20 -4.84 -30.84
C GLN A 152 15.46 -5.02 -29.36
N ALA A 153 16.50 -5.74 -28.95
CA ALA A 153 16.86 -5.90 -27.53
C ALA A 153 17.22 -4.55 -26.88
N ALA A 154 17.96 -3.69 -27.60
CA ALA A 154 18.31 -2.35 -27.10
C ALA A 154 17.07 -1.46 -26.91
N ASN A 155 16.13 -1.47 -27.85
CA ASN A 155 14.87 -0.71 -27.73
C ASN A 155 14.02 -1.20 -26.53
N LEU A 156 13.87 -2.52 -26.35
CA LEU A 156 13.16 -3.09 -25.20
C LEU A 156 13.81 -2.72 -23.89
N THR A 157 15.15 -2.64 -23.85
CA THR A 157 15.90 -2.23 -22.67
C THR A 157 15.67 -0.76 -22.34
N LEU A 158 15.65 0.12 -23.34
CA LEU A 158 15.34 1.54 -23.13
C LEU A 158 13.89 1.76 -22.68
N GLU A 159 12.94 1.05 -23.27
CA GLU A 159 11.53 1.08 -22.80
C GLU A 159 11.43 0.63 -21.33
N MET A 160 12.18 -0.41 -20.96
CA MET A 160 12.23 -0.88 -19.58
C MET A 160 12.84 0.17 -18.65
N ALA A 161 13.90 0.89 -19.07
CA ALA A 161 14.51 1.98 -18.32
C ALA A 161 13.53 3.12 -18.09
N GLN A 162 12.79 3.53 -19.13
CA GLN A 162 11.74 4.55 -19.02
C GLN A 162 10.64 4.12 -18.05
N PHE A 163 10.17 2.89 -18.18
CA PHE A 163 9.14 2.36 -17.30
C PHE A 163 9.59 2.34 -15.83
N ARG A 164 10.82 1.90 -15.57
CA ARG A 164 11.40 1.95 -14.20
C ARG A 164 11.53 3.37 -13.65
N SER A 165 11.91 4.34 -14.49
CA SER A 165 12.00 5.73 -14.04
C SER A 165 10.62 6.30 -13.66
N LEU A 166 9.57 5.92 -14.37
CA LEU A 166 8.20 6.27 -14.03
C LEU A 166 7.76 5.63 -12.72
N MET A 167 8.00 4.33 -12.53
CA MET A 167 7.72 3.64 -11.25
C MET A 167 8.41 4.29 -10.04
N LEU A 168 9.65 4.76 -10.22
CA LEU A 168 10.39 5.45 -9.16
C LEU A 168 9.85 6.86 -8.89
N ALA A 169 9.35 7.54 -9.93
CA ALA A 169 8.74 8.87 -9.80
C ALA A 169 7.33 8.79 -9.20
N GLU A 170 6.57 7.76 -9.56
CA GLU A 170 5.26 7.44 -9.02
C GLU A 170 5.39 6.62 -7.73
N SER A 171 6.20 7.07 -6.77
CA SER A 171 6.27 6.40 -5.46
C SER A 171 4.85 6.03 -5.02
N PRO A 172 4.58 4.75 -4.70
CA PRO A 172 3.22 4.33 -4.34
C PRO A 172 2.75 5.26 -3.23
N THR A 173 1.78 6.09 -3.54
CA THR A 173 1.17 6.99 -2.57
C THR A 173 0.54 6.09 -1.53
N SER A 174 1.32 5.81 -0.49
CA SER A 174 0.79 5.19 0.73
C SER A 174 -0.52 5.91 1.03
N ILE A 175 -1.53 5.14 1.46
CA ILE A 175 -2.83 5.65 1.93
C ILE A 175 -2.64 7.06 2.48
N SER A 176 -3.37 8.02 1.94
CA SER A 176 -3.21 9.44 2.30
C SER A 176 -3.30 9.56 3.82
N LYS A 177 -2.16 9.82 4.47
CA LYS A 177 -2.08 9.94 5.94
C LYS A 177 -3.13 10.91 6.50
N PRO A 178 -3.39 12.08 5.86
CA PRO A 178 -4.47 12.96 6.29
C PRO A 178 -5.85 12.30 6.28
N MET A 179 -6.14 11.48 5.28
CA MET A 179 -7.44 10.82 5.15
C MET A 179 -7.62 9.73 6.22
N LEU A 180 -6.58 8.99 6.53
CA LEU A 180 -6.58 8.03 7.64
C LEU A 180 -6.84 8.73 8.98
N ILE A 181 -6.17 9.87 9.24
CA ILE A 181 -6.34 10.66 10.45
C ILE A 181 -7.79 11.12 10.59
N VAL A 182 -8.40 11.63 9.52
CA VAL A 182 -9.81 12.08 9.52
C VAL A 182 -10.75 10.93 9.87
N VAL A 183 -10.56 9.75 9.27
CA VAL A 183 -11.39 8.57 9.56
C VAL A 183 -11.24 8.14 11.00
N VAL A 184 -10.01 8.06 11.53
CA VAL A 184 -9.78 7.70 12.94
C VAL A 184 -10.44 8.71 13.88
N LEU A 185 -10.33 10.02 13.58
CA LEU A 185 -10.96 11.07 14.36
C LEU A 185 -12.49 10.94 14.39
N TRP A 186 -13.10 10.65 13.24
CA TRP A 186 -14.55 10.43 13.16
C TRP A 186 -14.99 9.19 13.93
N LEU A 187 -14.24 8.09 13.81
CA LEU A 187 -14.52 6.88 14.59
C LEU A 187 -14.39 7.14 16.09
N VAL A 188 -13.36 7.86 16.52
CA VAL A 188 -13.20 8.29 17.93
C VAL A 188 -14.43 9.07 18.40
N THR A 189 -14.91 10.01 17.59
CA THR A 189 -16.10 10.80 17.89
C THR A 189 -17.34 9.93 18.02
N ILE A 190 -17.54 8.97 17.12
CA ILE A 190 -18.67 8.03 17.15
C ILE A 190 -18.62 7.16 18.41
N PHE A 191 -17.47 6.53 18.69
CA PHE A 191 -17.32 5.64 19.85
C PHE A 191 -17.44 6.39 21.18
N LEU A 192 -16.89 7.61 21.27
CA LEU A 192 -17.04 8.48 22.43
C LEU A 192 -18.50 8.81 22.68
N GLY A 193 -19.23 9.20 21.68
CA GLY A 193 -20.61 9.57 21.81
C GLY A 193 -21.53 8.38 22.13
N PHE A 194 -21.34 7.23 21.47
CA PHE A 194 -22.08 6.01 21.85
C PHE A 194 -21.77 5.60 23.30
N SER A 195 -20.52 5.75 23.73
CA SER A 195 -20.12 5.43 25.09
C SER A 195 -20.77 6.36 26.14
N LEU A 196 -20.99 7.63 25.79
CA LEU A 196 -21.71 8.59 26.64
C LEU A 196 -23.20 8.22 26.82
N ILE A 197 -23.85 7.71 25.77
CA ILE A 197 -25.29 7.42 25.76
C ILE A 197 -25.59 5.99 26.19
N ALA A 198 -24.63 5.07 26.09
CA ALA A 198 -24.82 3.65 26.37
C ALA A 198 -25.29 3.41 27.80
N PRO A 199 -26.25 2.51 28.08
CA PRO A 199 -26.66 2.16 29.42
C PRO A 199 -25.47 1.54 30.22
N PRO A 200 -25.42 1.71 31.54
CA PRO A 200 -24.30 1.22 32.39
C PRO A 200 -24.33 -0.29 32.61
N ASN A 201 -24.63 -1.06 31.55
CA ASN A 201 -24.76 -2.52 31.56
C ASN A 201 -23.48 -3.17 31.05
N ALA A 202 -23.12 -4.36 31.56
CA ALA A 202 -21.96 -5.11 31.13
C ALA A 202 -22.05 -5.47 29.64
N THR A 203 -23.24 -5.80 29.16
CA THR A 203 -23.50 -6.13 27.73
C THR A 203 -23.18 -4.97 26.80
N ALA A 204 -23.60 -3.74 27.15
CA ALA A 204 -23.31 -2.55 26.34
C ALA A 204 -21.81 -2.23 26.30
N ARG A 205 -21.11 -2.41 27.44
CA ARG A 205 -19.66 -2.24 27.49
C ARG A 205 -18.94 -3.25 26.61
N PHE A 206 -19.31 -4.53 26.70
CA PHE A 206 -18.72 -5.58 25.89
C PHE A 206 -18.96 -5.31 24.39
N ALA A 207 -20.18 -4.95 24.00
CA ALA A 207 -20.52 -4.63 22.62
C ALA A 207 -19.69 -3.47 22.07
N LEU A 208 -19.49 -2.39 22.83
CA LEU A 208 -18.68 -1.24 22.44
C LEU A 208 -17.20 -1.59 22.28
N ILE A 209 -16.64 -2.37 23.23
CA ILE A 209 -15.24 -2.81 23.16
C ILE A 209 -15.03 -3.75 21.96
N ALA A 210 -15.92 -4.73 21.78
CA ALA A 210 -15.85 -5.65 20.66
C ALA A 210 -15.95 -4.91 19.31
N SER A 211 -16.90 -3.97 19.19
CA SER A 211 -17.03 -3.14 17.98
C SER A 211 -15.80 -2.28 17.71
N ALA A 212 -15.21 -1.68 18.76
CA ALA A 212 -14.00 -0.88 18.64
C ALA A 212 -12.81 -1.72 18.12
N LEU A 213 -12.64 -2.94 18.66
CA LEU A 213 -11.59 -3.85 18.22
C LEU A 213 -11.79 -4.36 16.78
N CYS A 214 -13.03 -4.72 16.41
CA CYS A 214 -13.36 -5.12 15.05
C CYS A 214 -13.10 -3.97 14.05
N THR A 215 -13.49 -2.75 14.39
CA THR A 215 -13.28 -1.57 13.54
C THR A 215 -11.79 -1.24 13.39
N ALA A 216 -11.03 -1.33 14.47
CA ALA A 216 -9.58 -1.11 14.44
C ALA A 216 -8.85 -2.18 13.60
N GLY A 217 -9.32 -3.42 13.63
CA GLY A 217 -8.76 -4.51 12.81
C GLY A 217 -9.05 -4.37 11.31
N ALA A 218 -10.02 -3.53 10.93
CA ALA A 218 -10.36 -3.23 9.53
C ALA A 218 -9.54 -2.07 8.93
N ILE A 219 -8.77 -1.34 9.77
CA ILE A 219 -7.89 -0.22 9.39
C ILE A 219 -6.44 -0.71 9.24
#